data_afb483bfa7acd46e205f9f4c8af185c8
#
_entry.id   afb483bfa7acd46e205f9f4c8af185c8
#
_cell.length_a   1.000
_cell.length_b   1.000
_cell.length_c   1.000
_cell.angle_alpha   90.00
_cell.angle_beta   90.00
_cell.angle_gamma   90.00
#
_symmetry.space_group_name_H-M   'P 1'
#
loop_
_entity.id
_entity.type
_entity.pdbx_description
1 polymer ?
#
loop_
_entity_poly.entity_id
_entity_poly.type
_entity_poly.pdbx_seq_one_letter_code
_entity_poly.pdbx_strand_id
1 'polypeptide(L)'
;MSENLKLQPIQNWLKKNNWFFYDHQLETLNQSINGHDILLIAPTGGGKTLAGFLPSLHDLINNKFPDNKLHTLYISPLKALTIDVHRNLTNPIEDQKLDIRVETRTGDTSSYKKTRQKEVPPHMLMTTPESLALLLADTQAKEYFKFLRYLIIDEIHSLVNSKRGDLLSLNLSRLNNISPNCKRIGLSATIKNKKSTLNFLSQKKKSKIINIKEKSSPKIEILETKNR
;
A
#
# COMPACT_ATOMS: atom_id res chain seq x y z
N MET A 1 -12.91 -11.38 18.66
CA MET A 1 -11.96 -10.26 18.47
C MET A 1 -12.25 -9.42 17.20
N SER A 2 -13.05 -9.86 16.27
CA SER A 2 -13.35 -9.16 15.00
C SER A 2 -14.55 -8.20 15.04
N GLU A 3 -15.36 -8.22 16.07
CA GLU A 3 -16.61 -7.43 16.14
C GLU A 3 -16.39 -5.91 16.34
N ASN A 4 -15.21 -5.50 16.81
CA ASN A 4 -14.91 -4.07 17.03
C ASN A 4 -14.26 -3.35 15.84
N LEU A 5 -13.92 -4.06 14.77
CA LEU A 5 -13.34 -3.47 13.57
C LEU A 5 -14.46 -3.22 12.56
N LYS A 6 -14.97 -1.99 12.49
CA LYS A 6 -16.06 -1.58 11.57
C LYS A 6 -15.63 -1.72 10.09
N LEU A 7 -15.43 -2.95 9.62
CA LEU A 7 -15.08 -3.32 8.25
C LEU A 7 -16.24 -3.99 7.51
N GLN A 8 -17.48 -3.78 7.97
CA GLN A 8 -18.66 -4.49 7.44
C GLN A 8 -18.75 -4.50 5.91
N PRO A 9 -18.49 -3.39 5.18
CA PRO A 9 -18.54 -3.41 3.72
C PRO A 9 -17.52 -4.38 3.11
N ILE A 10 -16.28 -4.37 3.59
CA ILE A 10 -15.22 -5.27 3.09
C ILE A 10 -15.50 -6.72 3.49
N GLN A 11 -16.03 -6.96 4.68
CA GLN A 11 -16.44 -8.30 5.11
C GLN A 11 -17.57 -8.85 4.22
N ASN A 12 -18.55 -8.03 3.88
CA ASN A 12 -19.66 -8.41 2.99
C ASN A 12 -19.14 -8.78 1.60
N TRP A 13 -18.21 -7.98 1.07
CA TRP A 13 -17.57 -8.26 -0.22
C TRP A 13 -16.78 -9.57 -0.20
N LEU A 14 -15.98 -9.82 0.85
CA LEU A 14 -15.25 -11.08 1.02
C LEU A 14 -16.21 -12.28 1.08
N LYS A 15 -17.28 -12.19 1.90
CA LYS A 15 -18.29 -13.26 2.02
C LYS A 15 -18.97 -13.57 0.69
N LYS A 16 -19.32 -12.55 -0.11
CA LYS A 16 -19.91 -12.71 -1.45
C LYS A 16 -19.01 -13.53 -2.38
N ASN A 17 -17.70 -13.46 -2.19
CA ASN A 17 -16.70 -14.18 -2.99
C ASN A 17 -16.23 -15.48 -2.30
N ASN A 18 -16.85 -15.92 -1.19
CA ASN A 18 -16.42 -17.05 -0.36
C ASN A 18 -14.98 -16.88 0.18
N TRP A 19 -14.57 -15.66 0.48
CA TRP A 19 -13.26 -15.32 1.03
C TRP A 19 -13.38 -14.88 2.48
N PHE A 20 -12.26 -15.03 3.21
CA PHE A 20 -12.12 -14.63 4.61
C PHE A 20 -10.86 -13.80 4.80
N PHE A 21 -10.84 -12.98 5.84
CA PHE A 21 -9.60 -12.33 6.23
C PHE A 21 -8.56 -13.35 6.71
N TYR A 22 -7.32 -13.14 6.29
CA TYR A 22 -6.19 -13.81 6.91
C TYR A 22 -5.82 -13.12 8.23
N ASP A 23 -5.25 -13.87 9.17
CA ASP A 23 -4.84 -13.35 10.48
C ASP A 23 -3.88 -12.17 10.37
N HIS A 24 -2.92 -12.23 9.46
CA HIS A 24 -1.96 -11.15 9.24
C HIS A 24 -2.59 -9.87 8.67
N GLN A 25 -3.70 -9.96 7.95
CA GLN A 25 -4.44 -8.80 7.48
C GLN A 25 -5.07 -8.06 8.66
N LEU A 26 -5.70 -8.79 9.57
CA LEU A 26 -6.28 -8.23 10.80
C LEU A 26 -5.18 -7.74 11.76
N GLU A 27 -4.06 -8.45 11.85
CA GLU A 27 -2.92 -8.00 12.65
C GLU A 27 -2.34 -6.69 12.10
N THR A 28 -2.15 -6.58 10.78
CA THR A 28 -1.70 -5.33 10.12
C THR A 28 -2.63 -4.17 10.43
N LEU A 29 -3.94 -4.38 10.34
CA LEU A 29 -4.93 -3.37 10.70
C LEU A 29 -4.80 -2.94 12.16
N ASN A 30 -4.79 -3.90 13.10
CA ASN A 30 -4.70 -3.63 14.54
C ASN A 30 -3.43 -2.86 14.91
N GLN A 31 -2.27 -3.28 14.37
CA GLN A 31 -1.01 -2.61 14.65
C GLN A 31 -0.97 -1.20 14.07
N SER A 32 -1.54 -0.99 12.88
CA SER A 32 -1.64 0.33 12.25
C SER A 32 -2.56 1.26 13.05
N ILE A 33 -3.71 0.77 13.55
CA ILE A 33 -4.59 1.56 14.42
C ILE A 33 -3.83 2.00 15.68
N ASN A 34 -3.00 1.13 16.26
CA ASN A 34 -2.17 1.42 17.42
C ASN A 34 -0.96 2.34 17.13
N GLY A 35 -0.86 2.86 15.91
CA GLY A 35 0.12 3.85 15.51
C GLY A 35 1.49 3.30 15.12
N HIS A 36 1.60 1.99 14.83
CA HIS A 36 2.83 1.40 14.34
C HIS A 36 2.98 1.59 12.82
N ASP A 37 4.20 1.87 12.37
CA ASP A 37 4.61 1.61 11.01
C ASP A 37 4.90 0.11 10.85
N ILE A 38 4.53 -0.48 9.71
CA ILE A 38 4.50 -1.94 9.58
C ILE A 38 5.31 -2.40 8.37
N LEU A 39 6.13 -3.42 8.56
CA LEU A 39 6.74 -4.19 7.48
C LEU A 39 6.07 -5.58 7.45
N LEU A 40 5.20 -5.80 6.47
CA LEU A 40 4.54 -7.09 6.25
C LEU A 40 5.33 -7.93 5.25
N ILE A 41 5.72 -9.12 5.67
CA ILE A 41 6.38 -10.12 4.84
C ILE A 41 5.47 -11.34 4.76
N ALA A 42 4.93 -11.60 3.58
CA ALA A 42 4.06 -12.74 3.34
C ALA A 42 4.22 -13.22 1.88
N PRO A 43 4.04 -14.52 1.59
CA PRO A 43 4.25 -15.08 0.26
C PRO A 43 3.38 -14.42 -0.82
N THR A 44 3.75 -14.59 -2.08
CA THR A 44 2.93 -14.15 -3.22
C THR A 44 1.57 -14.87 -3.16
N GLY A 45 0.49 -14.15 -3.48
CA GLY A 45 -0.86 -14.68 -3.30
C GLY A 45 -1.39 -14.69 -1.86
N GLY A 46 -0.54 -14.36 -0.86
CA GLY A 46 -0.91 -14.31 0.57
C GLY A 46 -1.74 -13.09 0.98
N GLY A 47 -2.39 -12.38 0.08
CA GLY A 47 -3.29 -11.25 0.41
C GLY A 47 -2.60 -10.00 0.96
N LYS A 48 -1.28 -9.81 0.71
CA LYS A 48 -0.48 -8.64 1.16
C LYS A 48 -1.10 -7.31 0.77
N THR A 49 -1.53 -7.20 -0.48
CA THR A 49 -2.07 -5.94 -1.01
C THR A 49 -3.29 -5.50 -0.21
N LEU A 50 -4.25 -6.41 0.03
CA LEU A 50 -5.40 -6.10 0.87
C LEU A 50 -4.96 -5.75 2.30
N ALA A 51 -4.01 -6.48 2.89
CA ALA A 51 -3.47 -6.18 4.22
C ALA A 51 -2.93 -4.74 4.29
N GLY A 52 -2.22 -4.28 3.26
CA GLY A 52 -1.69 -2.91 3.18
C GLY A 52 -2.78 -1.85 3.10
N PHE A 53 -3.88 -2.12 2.41
CA PHE A 53 -4.97 -1.16 2.24
C PHE A 53 -6.00 -1.19 3.38
N LEU A 54 -6.14 -2.27 4.14
CA LEU A 54 -7.14 -2.40 5.20
C LEU A 54 -7.14 -1.24 6.20
N PRO A 55 -5.98 -0.75 6.71
CA PRO A 55 -5.97 0.38 7.63
C PRO A 55 -6.53 1.66 7.02
N SER A 56 -6.22 1.94 5.76
CA SER A 56 -6.70 3.14 5.08
C SER A 56 -8.18 3.03 4.69
N LEU A 57 -8.63 1.84 4.26
CA LEU A 57 -10.05 1.57 4.01
C LEU A 57 -10.87 1.69 5.29
N HIS A 58 -10.38 1.11 6.39
CA HIS A 58 -11.01 1.23 7.70
C HIS A 58 -11.17 2.71 8.11
N ASP A 59 -10.13 3.52 7.92
CA ASP A 59 -10.17 4.94 8.26
C ASP A 59 -11.18 5.70 7.38
N LEU A 60 -11.17 5.50 6.07
CA LEU A 60 -12.09 6.15 5.12
C LEU A 60 -13.56 5.72 5.30
N ILE A 61 -13.82 4.47 5.69
CA ILE A 61 -15.18 3.98 5.92
C ILE A 61 -15.77 4.53 7.23
N ASN A 62 -14.96 4.69 8.26
CA ASN A 62 -15.46 4.98 9.61
C ASN A 62 -15.29 6.44 10.03
N ASN A 63 -14.44 7.18 9.38
CA ASN A 63 -14.14 8.56 9.73
C ASN A 63 -14.45 9.50 8.57
N LYS A 64 -15.01 10.66 8.87
CA LYS A 64 -15.15 11.71 7.86
C LYS A 64 -13.77 12.17 7.39
N PHE A 65 -13.57 12.14 6.11
CA PHE A 65 -12.37 12.65 5.47
C PHE A 65 -12.77 13.73 4.44
N PRO A 66 -12.03 14.84 4.34
CA PRO A 66 -12.40 15.92 3.41
C PRO A 66 -12.35 15.44 1.97
N ASP A 67 -13.37 15.78 1.18
CA ASP A 67 -13.36 15.55 -0.26
C ASP A 67 -12.20 16.28 -0.93
N ASN A 68 -11.76 15.78 -2.05
CA ASN A 68 -10.68 16.38 -2.84
C ASN A 68 -9.36 16.56 -2.06
N LYS A 69 -9.07 15.66 -1.12
CA LYS A 69 -7.80 15.58 -0.40
C LYS A 69 -7.22 14.18 -0.50
N LEU A 70 -5.89 14.11 -0.57
CA LEU A 70 -5.18 12.83 -0.64
C LEU A 70 -5.07 12.21 0.76
N HIS A 71 -5.66 11.02 0.92
CA HIS A 71 -5.65 10.25 2.16
C HIS A 71 -4.55 9.18 2.17
N THR A 72 -4.44 8.45 1.05
CA THR A 72 -3.54 7.29 0.93
C THR A 72 -2.69 7.39 -0.32
N LEU A 73 -1.39 7.18 -0.15
CA LEU A 73 -0.43 7.07 -1.25
C LEU A 73 0.08 5.63 -1.32
N TYR A 74 -0.10 4.98 -2.46
CA TYR A 74 0.47 3.67 -2.75
C TYR A 74 1.60 3.81 -3.78
N ILE A 75 2.75 3.23 -3.46
CA ILE A 75 3.95 3.27 -4.31
C ILE A 75 4.31 1.85 -4.72
N SER A 76 4.36 1.62 -6.03
CA SER A 76 4.86 0.38 -6.61
C SER A 76 6.08 0.63 -7.51
N PRO A 77 7.08 -0.27 -7.51
CA PRO A 77 8.21 -0.17 -8.41
C PRO A 77 7.83 -0.39 -9.89
N LEU A 78 6.71 -1.04 -10.17
CA LEU A 78 6.27 -1.40 -11.51
C LEU A 78 4.92 -0.76 -11.85
N LYS A 79 4.83 -0.09 -13.01
CA LYS A 79 3.59 0.52 -13.52
C LYS A 79 2.47 -0.52 -13.69
N ALA A 80 2.78 -1.72 -14.21
CA ALA A 80 1.81 -2.79 -14.41
C ALA A 80 1.15 -3.19 -13.08
N LEU A 81 1.93 -3.38 -12.01
CA LEU A 81 1.39 -3.67 -10.68
C LEU A 81 0.45 -2.56 -10.18
N THR A 82 0.77 -1.30 -10.47
CA THR A 82 -0.08 -0.17 -10.09
C THR A 82 -1.47 -0.28 -10.73
N ILE A 83 -1.56 -0.74 -11.97
CA ILE A 83 -2.82 -0.92 -12.70
C ILE A 83 -3.62 -2.11 -12.15
N ASP A 84 -2.94 -3.24 -11.92
CA ASP A 84 -3.59 -4.45 -11.39
C ASP A 84 -4.13 -4.22 -9.97
N VAL A 85 -3.34 -3.59 -9.13
CA VAL A 85 -3.75 -3.23 -7.76
C VAL A 85 -4.90 -2.23 -7.77
N HIS A 86 -4.87 -1.23 -8.68
CA HIS A 86 -5.98 -0.31 -8.87
C HIS A 86 -7.29 -1.06 -9.15
N ARG A 87 -7.29 -1.95 -10.15
CA ARG A 87 -8.48 -2.73 -10.51
C ARG A 87 -8.97 -3.59 -9.33
N ASN A 88 -8.06 -4.30 -8.67
CA ASN A 88 -8.40 -5.18 -7.56
C ASN A 88 -8.94 -4.42 -6.33
N LEU A 89 -8.52 -3.17 -6.12
CA LEU A 89 -9.02 -2.33 -5.04
C LEU A 89 -10.34 -1.63 -5.41
N THR A 90 -10.51 -1.26 -6.67
CA THR A 90 -11.73 -0.60 -7.16
C THR A 90 -12.95 -1.52 -7.08
N ASN A 91 -12.79 -2.80 -7.39
CA ASN A 91 -13.87 -3.77 -7.34
C ASN A 91 -14.64 -3.81 -5.99
N PRO A 92 -14.00 -3.99 -4.82
CA PRO A 92 -14.72 -3.98 -3.54
C PRO A 92 -15.32 -2.61 -3.21
N ILE A 93 -14.69 -1.52 -3.64
CA ILE A 93 -15.17 -0.15 -3.42
C ILE A 93 -16.47 0.07 -4.19
N GLU A 94 -16.52 -0.28 -5.47
CA GLU A 94 -17.70 -0.16 -6.33
C GLU A 94 -18.82 -1.13 -5.91
N ASP A 95 -18.51 -2.39 -5.67
CA ASP A 95 -19.47 -3.42 -5.22
C ASP A 95 -20.18 -3.00 -3.92
N GLN A 96 -19.48 -2.34 -3.02
CA GLN A 96 -20.00 -1.86 -1.74
C GLN A 96 -20.48 -0.41 -1.78
N LYS A 97 -20.47 0.23 -2.96
CA LYS A 97 -20.92 1.63 -3.18
C LYS A 97 -20.25 2.62 -2.20
N LEU A 98 -18.95 2.41 -1.95
CA LEU A 98 -18.19 3.31 -1.08
C LEU A 98 -17.80 4.56 -1.88
N ASP A 99 -17.97 5.73 -1.29
CA ASP A 99 -17.55 7.00 -1.88
C ASP A 99 -16.03 7.21 -1.69
N ILE A 100 -15.23 6.33 -2.31
CA ILE A 100 -13.77 6.35 -2.25
C ILE A 100 -13.23 6.41 -3.67
N ARG A 101 -12.58 7.52 -4.02
CA ARG A 101 -11.96 7.70 -5.34
C ARG A 101 -10.53 7.17 -5.32
N VAL A 102 -10.25 6.24 -6.23
CA VAL A 102 -8.94 5.62 -6.42
C VAL A 102 -8.45 5.96 -7.81
N GLU A 103 -7.23 6.49 -7.92
CA GLU A 103 -6.65 6.84 -9.22
C GLU A 103 -5.18 6.45 -9.32
N THR A 104 -4.72 6.28 -10.56
CA THR A 104 -3.32 6.03 -10.88
C THR A 104 -2.65 7.28 -11.44
N ARG A 105 -1.38 7.50 -11.06
CA ARG A 105 -0.50 8.52 -11.63
C ARG A 105 0.88 7.94 -11.89
N THR A 106 1.19 7.72 -13.15
CA THR A 106 2.47 7.19 -13.63
C THR A 106 3.03 8.09 -14.72
N GLY A 107 4.18 7.75 -15.29
CA GLY A 107 4.73 8.47 -16.44
C GLY A 107 3.75 8.61 -17.59
N ASP A 108 2.94 7.57 -17.84
CA ASP A 108 2.01 7.46 -18.97
C ASP A 108 0.66 8.16 -18.73
N THR A 109 0.41 8.68 -17.53
CA THR A 109 -0.80 9.46 -17.24
C THR A 109 -0.79 10.76 -18.05
N SER A 110 -1.89 11.04 -18.75
CA SER A 110 -2.01 12.24 -19.59
C SER A 110 -1.86 13.54 -18.79
N SER A 111 -1.38 14.59 -19.45
CA SER A 111 -1.18 15.90 -18.80
C SER A 111 -2.48 16.47 -18.23
N TYR A 112 -3.59 16.31 -18.97
CA TYR A 112 -4.93 16.71 -18.51
C TYR A 112 -5.29 16.01 -17.19
N LYS A 113 -5.14 14.68 -17.11
CA LYS A 113 -5.42 13.93 -15.88
C LYS A 113 -4.47 14.33 -14.74
N LYS A 114 -3.19 14.59 -15.05
CA LYS A 114 -2.21 15.07 -14.07
C LYS A 114 -2.60 16.42 -13.47
N THR A 115 -3.09 17.36 -14.29
CA THR A 115 -3.56 18.68 -13.83
C THR A 115 -4.81 18.54 -12.97
N ARG A 116 -5.82 17.82 -13.46
CA ARG A 116 -7.04 17.56 -12.70
C ARG A 116 -6.77 16.91 -11.33
N GLN A 117 -5.87 15.94 -11.26
CA GLN A 117 -5.50 15.30 -9.99
C GLN A 117 -4.83 16.23 -8.98
N LYS A 118 -4.24 17.35 -9.42
CA LYS A 118 -3.72 18.38 -8.51
C LYS A 118 -4.85 19.25 -7.95
N GLU A 119 -5.82 19.61 -8.78
CA GLU A 119 -6.95 20.43 -8.38
C GLU A 119 -7.96 19.66 -7.54
N VAL A 120 -8.22 18.41 -7.95
CA VAL A 120 -9.17 17.49 -7.33
C VAL A 120 -8.46 16.19 -6.98
N PRO A 121 -7.65 16.13 -5.91
CA PRO A 121 -6.96 14.93 -5.50
C PRO A 121 -7.92 13.75 -5.23
N PRO A 122 -7.58 12.51 -5.64
CA PRO A 122 -8.32 11.33 -5.23
C PRO A 122 -8.08 11.04 -3.74
N HIS A 123 -8.95 10.23 -3.13
CA HIS A 123 -8.72 9.74 -1.77
C HIS A 123 -7.50 8.81 -1.72
N MET A 124 -7.32 7.98 -2.74
CA MET A 124 -6.17 7.08 -2.87
C MET A 124 -5.47 7.29 -4.21
N LEU A 125 -4.18 7.57 -4.17
CA LEU A 125 -3.33 7.71 -5.36
C LEU A 125 -2.31 6.59 -5.42
N MET A 126 -2.30 5.87 -6.54
CA MET A 126 -1.31 4.85 -6.84
C MET A 126 -0.27 5.39 -7.81
N THR A 127 1.01 5.26 -7.47
CA THR A 127 2.09 5.90 -8.22
C THR A 127 3.39 5.08 -8.22
N THR A 128 4.42 5.60 -8.90
CA THR A 128 5.80 5.08 -8.89
C THR A 128 6.74 6.05 -8.17
N PRO A 129 7.94 5.61 -7.73
CA PRO A 129 8.91 6.49 -7.08
C PRO A 129 9.25 7.74 -7.90
N GLU A 130 9.36 7.61 -9.21
CA GLU A 130 9.69 8.71 -10.13
C GLU A 130 8.55 9.73 -10.24
N SER A 131 7.31 9.23 -10.35
CA SER A 131 6.13 10.10 -10.41
C SER A 131 5.87 10.82 -9.09
N LEU A 132 6.19 10.18 -7.96
CA LEU A 132 6.18 10.82 -6.65
C LEU A 132 7.20 11.95 -6.56
N ALA A 133 8.44 11.73 -7.07
CA ALA A 133 9.47 12.77 -7.09
C ALA A 133 9.00 14.02 -7.83
N LEU A 134 8.33 13.84 -8.98
CA LEU A 134 7.76 14.95 -9.74
C LEU A 134 6.63 15.66 -8.98
N LEU A 135 5.76 14.91 -8.27
CA LEU A 135 4.72 15.50 -7.42
C LEU A 135 5.31 16.32 -6.27
N LEU A 136 6.37 15.81 -5.65
CA LEU A 136 7.03 16.51 -4.54
C LEU A 136 7.86 17.71 -5.02
N ALA A 137 8.32 17.74 -6.28
CA ALA A 137 9.01 18.88 -6.85
C ALA A 137 8.07 20.07 -7.16
N ASP A 138 6.75 19.83 -7.15
CA ASP A 138 5.74 20.86 -7.40
C ASP A 138 5.65 21.87 -6.24
N THR A 139 5.40 23.13 -6.55
CA THR A 139 5.24 24.20 -5.54
C THR A 139 4.07 23.96 -4.59
N GLN A 140 3.02 23.25 -5.07
CA GLN A 140 1.83 22.92 -4.30
C GLN A 140 1.97 21.60 -3.50
N ALA A 141 3.14 20.94 -3.51
CA ALA A 141 3.34 19.65 -2.87
C ALA A 141 2.92 19.64 -1.38
N LYS A 142 3.23 20.72 -0.65
CA LYS A 142 2.86 20.85 0.77
C LYS A 142 1.36 20.75 0.97
N GLU A 143 0.58 21.48 0.19
CA GLU A 143 -0.88 21.48 0.30
C GLU A 143 -1.47 20.15 -0.20
N TYR A 144 -0.89 19.56 -1.26
CA TYR A 144 -1.33 18.30 -1.83
C TYR A 144 -1.20 17.13 -0.85
N PHE A 145 -0.08 17.04 -0.13
CA PHE A 145 0.21 15.93 0.79
C PHE A 145 -0.17 16.21 2.26
N LYS A 146 -0.61 17.40 2.61
CA LYS A 146 -0.91 17.82 3.99
C LYS A 146 -1.84 16.87 4.76
N PHE A 147 -2.79 16.26 4.07
CA PHE A 147 -3.79 15.36 4.67
C PHE A 147 -3.44 13.88 4.54
N LEU A 148 -2.25 13.55 4.03
CA LEU A 148 -1.80 12.17 3.83
C LEU A 148 -1.71 11.44 5.18
N ARG A 149 -2.50 10.36 5.33
CA ARG A 149 -2.55 9.53 6.54
C ARG A 149 -1.85 8.20 6.40
N TYR A 150 -1.82 7.64 5.19
CA TYR A 150 -1.25 6.32 4.92
C TYR A 150 -0.33 6.34 3.70
N LEU A 151 0.81 5.70 3.85
CA LEU A 151 1.77 5.46 2.79
C LEU A 151 2.04 3.95 2.71
N ILE A 152 1.73 3.35 1.56
CA ILE A 152 1.92 1.93 1.30
C ILE A 152 3.03 1.80 0.26
N ILE A 153 4.08 1.02 0.56
CA ILE A 153 5.19 0.75 -0.38
C ILE A 153 5.17 -0.73 -0.69
N ASP A 154 4.80 -1.05 -1.91
CA ASP A 154 4.75 -2.45 -2.36
C ASP A 154 6.10 -2.89 -2.93
N GLU A 155 6.34 -4.20 -2.86
CA GLU A 155 7.60 -4.86 -3.27
C GLU A 155 8.84 -4.08 -2.78
N ILE A 156 8.78 -3.61 -1.52
CA ILE A 156 9.81 -2.73 -0.93
C ILE A 156 11.21 -3.33 -1.03
N HIS A 157 11.35 -4.66 -1.05
CA HIS A 157 12.64 -5.34 -1.19
C HIS A 157 13.36 -5.03 -2.50
N SER A 158 12.63 -4.73 -3.57
CA SER A 158 13.20 -4.36 -4.87
C SER A 158 13.74 -2.92 -4.91
N LEU A 159 13.32 -2.10 -3.97
CA LEU A 159 13.73 -0.70 -3.85
C LEU A 159 14.94 -0.53 -2.91
N VAL A 160 14.98 -1.28 -1.81
CA VAL A 160 16.10 -1.22 -0.86
C VAL A 160 17.43 -1.53 -1.58
N ASN A 161 18.45 -0.69 -1.39
CA ASN A 161 19.77 -0.79 -2.04
C ASN A 161 19.76 -0.60 -3.57
N SER A 162 18.82 0.16 -4.11
CA SER A 162 18.78 0.52 -5.52
C SER A 162 18.75 2.04 -5.71
N LYS A 163 19.18 2.56 -6.87
CA LYS A 163 19.08 3.99 -7.20
C LYS A 163 17.67 4.55 -7.08
N ARG A 164 16.66 3.72 -7.41
CA ARG A 164 15.24 4.08 -7.23
C ARG A 164 14.85 4.15 -5.76
N GLY A 165 15.47 3.30 -4.93
CA GLY A 165 15.31 3.34 -3.48
C GLY A 165 15.96 4.60 -2.86
N ASP A 166 17.11 5.04 -3.35
CA ASP A 166 17.73 6.29 -2.90
C ASP A 166 16.81 7.48 -3.20
N LEU A 167 16.26 7.55 -4.41
CA LEU A 167 15.27 8.55 -4.79
C LEU A 167 14.03 8.49 -3.88
N LEU A 168 13.52 7.27 -3.61
CA LEU A 168 12.37 7.09 -2.72
C LEU A 168 12.71 7.54 -1.29
N SER A 169 13.90 7.23 -0.77
CA SER A 169 14.33 7.63 0.58
C SER A 169 14.31 9.16 0.75
N LEU A 170 14.81 9.91 -0.24
CA LEU A 170 14.72 11.37 -0.26
C LEU A 170 13.26 11.85 -0.25
N ASN A 171 12.41 11.22 -1.05
CA ASN A 171 10.99 11.55 -1.11
C ASN A 171 10.27 11.23 0.21
N LEU A 172 10.63 10.12 0.87
CA LEU A 172 10.09 9.77 2.19
C LEU A 172 10.47 10.78 3.28
N SER A 173 11.70 11.31 3.23
CA SER A 173 12.14 12.39 4.11
C SER A 173 11.34 13.67 3.89
N ARG A 174 11.09 14.06 2.63
CA ARG A 174 10.25 15.23 2.30
C ARG A 174 8.80 15.03 2.77
N LEU A 175 8.22 13.87 2.51
CA LEU A 175 6.87 13.53 2.98
C LEU A 175 6.77 13.58 4.51
N ASN A 176 7.82 13.14 5.22
CA ASN A 176 7.82 13.19 6.68
C ASN A 176 7.75 14.63 7.23
N ASN A 177 8.35 15.60 6.54
CA ASN A 177 8.26 17.00 6.91
C ASN A 177 6.87 17.59 6.63
N ILE A 178 6.18 17.10 5.59
CA ILE A 178 4.82 17.59 5.23
C ILE A 178 3.74 16.89 6.07
N SER A 179 3.88 15.57 6.26
CA SER A 179 2.88 14.70 6.91
C SER A 179 3.54 13.80 7.96
N PRO A 180 4.02 14.36 9.10
CA PRO A 180 4.81 13.62 10.09
C PRO A 180 4.05 12.47 10.75
N ASN A 181 2.73 12.55 10.81
CA ASN A 181 1.85 11.53 11.38
C ASN A 181 1.42 10.45 10.38
N CYS A 182 1.88 10.53 9.12
CA CYS A 182 1.60 9.51 8.11
C CYS A 182 2.11 8.14 8.58
N LYS A 183 1.23 7.13 8.55
CA LYS A 183 1.55 5.75 8.89
C LYS A 183 2.10 5.04 7.66
N ARG A 184 3.14 4.24 7.83
CA ARG A 184 3.84 3.60 6.72
C ARG A 184 3.67 2.09 6.77
N ILE A 185 3.36 1.49 5.63
CA ILE A 185 3.21 0.05 5.47
C ILE A 185 4.07 -0.39 4.30
N GLY A 186 5.08 -1.20 4.57
CA GLY A 186 5.91 -1.85 3.55
C GLY A 186 5.45 -3.28 3.33
N LEU A 187 5.28 -3.67 2.07
CA LEU A 187 4.86 -5.00 1.66
C LEU A 187 5.99 -5.69 0.91
N SER A 188 6.22 -6.98 1.21
CA SER A 188 7.23 -7.77 0.52
C SER A 188 6.90 -9.26 0.54
N ALA A 189 7.33 -9.98 -0.50
CA ALA A 189 7.25 -11.45 -0.52
C ALA A 189 8.41 -12.07 0.28
N THR A 190 9.62 -11.56 0.07
CA THR A 190 10.85 -12.07 0.69
C THR A 190 11.76 -10.91 1.08
N ILE A 191 12.48 -11.04 2.19
CA ILE A 191 13.45 -10.03 2.64
C ILE A 191 14.68 -10.70 3.22
N LYS A 192 15.86 -10.37 2.67
CA LYS A 192 17.15 -10.83 3.19
C LYS A 192 17.49 -10.18 4.54
N ASN A 193 17.35 -8.85 4.63
CA ASN A 193 17.64 -8.09 5.85
C ASN A 193 16.41 -7.29 6.29
N LYS A 194 15.63 -7.87 7.19
CA LYS A 194 14.38 -7.30 7.72
C LYS A 194 14.61 -5.98 8.45
N LYS A 195 15.69 -5.87 9.23
CA LYS A 195 16.00 -4.67 10.02
C LYS A 195 16.38 -3.50 9.14
N SER A 196 17.22 -3.72 8.12
CA SER A 196 17.58 -2.70 7.14
C SER A 196 16.36 -2.20 6.36
N THR A 197 15.49 -3.13 5.92
CA THR A 197 14.26 -2.78 5.20
C THR A 197 13.28 -2.00 6.08
N LEU A 198 13.15 -2.37 7.35
CA LEU A 198 12.31 -1.63 8.29
C LEU A 198 12.87 -0.21 8.51
N ASN A 199 14.17 -0.06 8.66
CA ASN A 199 14.81 1.26 8.80
C ASN A 199 14.65 2.13 7.54
N PHE A 200 14.68 1.52 6.36
CA PHE A 200 14.38 2.21 5.10
C PHE A 200 12.92 2.72 5.07
N LEU A 201 11.97 1.88 5.52
CA LEU A 201 10.55 2.23 5.57
C LEU A 201 10.28 3.33 6.59
N SER A 202 10.83 3.20 7.79
CA SER A 202 10.48 4.05 8.93
C SER A 202 11.65 4.20 9.90
N GLN A 203 11.85 5.44 10.36
CA GLN A 203 12.77 5.76 11.44
C GLN A 203 12.04 5.96 12.79
N LYS A 204 10.73 5.72 12.84
CA LYS A 204 9.93 5.87 14.06
C LYS A 204 10.24 4.75 15.06
N LYS A 205 10.24 5.07 16.36
CA LYS A 205 10.40 4.07 17.43
C LYS A 205 9.27 3.03 17.43
N LYS A 206 8.03 3.42 17.03
CA LYS A 206 6.89 2.51 16.92
C LYS A 206 6.83 1.91 15.53
N SER A 207 7.56 0.83 15.31
CA SER A 207 7.49 0.07 14.06
C SER A 207 7.47 -1.44 14.37
N LYS A 208 6.83 -2.22 13.49
CA LYS A 208 6.64 -3.66 13.69
C LYS A 208 6.87 -4.46 12.42
N ILE A 209 7.41 -5.67 12.56
CA ILE A 209 7.54 -6.64 11.49
C ILE A 209 6.49 -7.73 11.70
N ILE A 210 5.63 -7.92 10.71
CA ILE A 210 4.71 -9.05 10.61
C ILE A 210 5.30 -9.99 9.56
N ASN A 211 5.65 -11.21 9.93
CA ASN A 211 6.33 -12.15 9.04
C ASN A 211 5.60 -13.50 9.02
N ILE A 212 5.00 -13.80 7.88
CA ILE A 212 4.28 -15.04 7.65
C ILE A 212 5.21 -16.01 6.93
N LYS A 213 5.44 -17.16 7.53
CA LYS A 213 6.18 -18.26 6.90
C LYS A 213 5.22 -19.07 6.04
N GLU A 214 5.68 -19.52 4.89
CA GLU A 214 4.95 -20.53 4.12
C GLU A 214 4.78 -21.80 4.96
N LYS A 215 3.54 -22.29 5.02
CA LYS A 215 3.22 -23.53 5.77
C LYS A 215 3.56 -24.80 5.00
N SER A 216 3.91 -24.70 3.72
CA SER A 216 4.27 -25.85 2.88
C SER A 216 5.38 -25.51 1.89
N SER A 217 6.43 -26.30 1.85
CA SER A 217 7.35 -26.35 0.70
C SER A 217 6.69 -27.19 -0.40
N PRO A 218 6.68 -26.75 -1.67
CA PRO A 218 6.21 -27.59 -2.77
C PRO A 218 7.06 -28.85 -2.86
N LYS A 219 6.41 -30.01 -3.01
CA LYS A 219 7.11 -31.24 -3.38
C LYS A 219 7.49 -31.12 -4.85
N ILE A 220 8.77 -30.97 -5.13
CA ILE A 220 9.30 -30.91 -6.50
C ILE A 220 9.77 -32.32 -6.85
N GLU A 221 9.13 -32.97 -7.81
CA GLU A 221 9.58 -34.22 -8.43
C GLU A 221 10.18 -33.90 -9.80
N ILE A 222 11.44 -34.19 -9.99
CA ILE A 222 12.09 -34.06 -11.30
C ILE A 222 11.89 -35.40 -12.02
N LEU A 223 11.05 -35.41 -13.05
CA LEU A 223 10.87 -36.57 -13.91
C LEU A 223 11.86 -36.49 -15.08
N GLU A 224 12.80 -37.42 -15.13
CA GLU A 224 13.62 -37.60 -16.34
C GLU A 224 12.78 -38.24 -17.45
N THR A 225 12.58 -37.47 -18.54
CA THR A 225 12.00 -38.05 -19.76
C THR A 225 13.05 -38.92 -20.44
N LYS A 226 12.85 -40.23 -20.42
CA LYS A 226 13.62 -41.13 -21.30
C LYS A 226 13.32 -40.77 -22.74
N ASN A 227 14.31 -40.21 -23.44
CA ASN A 227 14.25 -40.08 -24.89
C ASN A 227 13.96 -41.43 -25.54
N ARG A 228 12.90 -41.53 -26.33
CA ARG A 228 12.65 -42.57 -27.29
C ARG A 228 13.42 -42.30 -28.56
#